data_00cecfc58a53dc6b74c4ee70bf1b1e43
#
_entry.id   00cecfc58a53dc6b74c4ee70bf1b1e43
#
_cell.length_a   1.000
_cell.length_b   1.000
_cell.length_c   1.000
_cell.angle_alpha   90.00
_cell.angle_beta   90.00
_cell.angle_gamma   90.00
#
_symmetry.space_group_name_H-M   'P 1'
#
loop_
_entity.id
_entity.type
_entity.pdbx_description
1 polymer ?
#
loop_
_entity_poly.entity_id
_entity_poly.type
_entity_poly.pdbx_seq_one_letter_code
_entity_poly.pdbx_strand_id
1 'polypeptide(L)'
;MIGNKGNDTKPEILLRKALWHRGIRYRKNWRKLTGCPDIVLTRQKIAIFVDGDFWHARGYQDRPGSQICTNQSYWQKKLARNVERDREVNDQLTEQGWLVLRFWESDIKKDLDSVLAEILSYIVTFSISFLSRTLVLKNSFSIMYATGISKPNIMANK
;
A
#
# COMPACT_ATOMS: atom_id res chain seq x y z
N MET A 1 8.22 27.83 -15.43
CA MET A 1 7.32 26.70 -15.02
C MET A 1 8.16 25.69 -14.26
N ILE A 2 7.93 25.52 -12.98
CA ILE A 2 8.57 24.44 -12.19
C ILE A 2 7.90 23.15 -12.63
N GLY A 3 8.66 22.29 -13.33
CA GLY A 3 8.14 21.02 -13.81
C GLY A 3 7.61 20.17 -12.65
N ASN A 4 6.38 19.70 -12.77
CA ASN A 4 5.77 18.78 -11.82
C ASN A 4 6.61 17.50 -11.78
N LYS A 5 7.39 17.32 -10.72
CA LYS A 5 8.16 16.09 -10.50
C LYS A 5 7.17 14.97 -10.21
N GLY A 6 7.10 13.98 -11.07
CA GLY A 6 6.23 12.82 -10.89
C GLY A 6 6.68 11.86 -9.77
N ASN A 7 7.84 12.12 -9.13
CA ASN A 7 8.38 11.33 -8.03
C ASN A 7 9.20 12.23 -7.09
N ASP A 8 9.39 11.79 -5.86
CA ASP A 8 10.12 12.50 -4.80
C ASP A 8 9.50 13.89 -4.52
N THR A 9 8.18 13.95 -4.47
CA THR A 9 7.43 15.14 -4.05
C THR A 9 7.66 15.44 -2.56
N LYS A 10 7.39 16.69 -2.16
CA LYS A 10 7.57 17.07 -0.73
C LYS A 10 6.77 16.19 0.24
N PRO A 11 5.49 15.87 -0.01
CA PRO A 11 4.71 14.97 0.86
C PRO A 11 5.29 13.55 0.93
N GLU A 12 5.69 12.98 -0.20
CA GLU A 12 6.33 11.66 -0.22
C GLU A 12 7.61 11.63 0.63
N ILE A 13 8.47 12.64 0.48
CA ILE A 13 9.72 12.75 1.25
C ILE A 13 9.41 12.91 2.74
N LEU A 14 8.41 13.71 3.09
CA LEU A 14 7.98 13.94 4.47
C LEU A 14 7.52 12.62 5.11
N LEU A 15 6.63 11.90 4.46
CA LEU A 15 6.12 10.61 4.94
C LEU A 15 7.25 9.58 5.07
N ARG A 16 8.12 9.48 4.05
CA ARG A 16 9.26 8.55 4.07
C ARG A 16 10.22 8.82 5.23
N LYS A 17 10.56 10.07 5.48
CA LYS A 17 11.42 10.45 6.62
C LYS A 17 10.77 10.07 7.95
N ALA A 18 9.49 10.34 8.10
CA ALA A 18 8.75 10.05 9.33
C ALA A 18 8.66 8.53 9.61
N LEU A 19 8.46 7.70 8.59
CA LEU A 19 8.52 6.24 8.71
C LEU A 19 9.93 5.76 9.10
N TRP A 20 10.94 6.32 8.45
CA TRP A 20 12.35 5.98 8.73
C TRP A 20 12.74 6.29 10.18
N HIS A 21 12.36 7.46 10.69
CA HIS A 21 12.62 7.84 12.09
C HIS A 21 11.94 6.90 13.11
N ARG A 22 10.86 6.23 12.71
CA ARG A 22 10.19 5.20 13.52
C ARG A 22 10.75 3.78 13.32
N GLY A 23 11.91 3.68 12.64
CA GLY A 23 12.58 2.39 12.40
C GLY A 23 11.96 1.54 11.30
N ILE A 24 10.96 2.05 10.56
CA ILE A 24 10.30 1.32 9.49
C ILE A 24 11.17 1.39 8.24
N ARG A 25 11.55 0.21 7.72
CA ARG A 25 12.30 0.09 6.49
C ARG A 25 11.36 -0.14 5.32
N TYR A 26 11.60 0.55 4.21
CA TYR A 26 10.75 0.52 3.01
C TYR A 26 11.58 0.56 1.72
N ARG A 27 10.94 0.23 0.60
CA ARG A 27 11.44 0.49 -0.74
C ARG A 27 10.67 1.68 -1.32
N LYS A 28 11.35 2.60 -1.98
CA LYS A 28 10.73 3.76 -2.63
C LYS A 28 10.53 3.50 -4.13
N ASN A 29 9.43 4.02 -4.71
CA ASN A 29 9.16 4.01 -6.14
C ASN A 29 9.43 2.62 -6.77
N TRP A 30 8.82 1.58 -6.18
CA TRP A 30 9.18 0.21 -6.50
C TRP A 30 8.49 -0.29 -7.78
N ARG A 31 9.20 -0.18 -8.91
CA ARG A 31 8.72 -0.52 -10.26
C ARG A 31 8.39 -2.00 -10.48
N LYS A 32 8.72 -2.89 -9.54
CA LYS A 32 8.37 -4.32 -9.62
C LYS A 32 6.89 -4.59 -9.29
N LEU A 33 6.19 -3.62 -8.70
CA LEU A 33 4.76 -3.69 -8.45
C LEU A 33 4.00 -2.82 -9.45
N THR A 34 2.80 -3.26 -9.81
CA THR A 34 1.86 -2.50 -10.62
C THR A 34 1.61 -1.14 -9.98
N GLY A 35 1.52 -0.10 -10.81
CA GLY A 35 1.30 1.27 -10.34
C GLY A 35 2.53 1.95 -9.74
N CYS A 36 3.65 1.23 -9.52
CA CYS A 36 4.88 1.78 -8.97
C CYS A 36 4.67 2.55 -7.66
N PRO A 37 4.25 1.90 -6.55
CA PRO A 37 3.95 2.57 -5.29
C PRO A 37 5.11 3.40 -4.77
N ASP A 38 4.81 4.56 -4.14
CA ASP A 38 5.80 5.50 -3.63
C ASP A 38 6.58 4.94 -2.45
N ILE A 39 5.91 4.11 -1.63
CA ILE A 39 6.49 3.44 -0.47
C ILE A 39 5.97 2.01 -0.41
N VAL A 40 6.87 1.04 -0.25
CA VAL A 40 6.51 -0.38 -0.14
C VAL A 40 7.14 -1.01 1.09
N LEU A 41 6.30 -1.56 1.96
CA LEU A 41 6.70 -2.36 3.10
C LEU A 41 6.63 -3.84 2.71
N THR A 42 7.72 -4.37 2.21
CA THR A 42 7.75 -5.70 1.58
C THR A 42 7.43 -6.83 2.56
N ARG A 43 7.85 -6.71 3.81
CA ARG A 43 7.59 -7.72 4.85
C ARG A 43 6.11 -7.83 5.19
N GLN A 44 5.42 -6.70 5.26
CA GLN A 44 4.01 -6.60 5.60
C GLN A 44 3.10 -6.71 4.38
N LYS A 45 3.67 -6.69 3.17
CA LYS A 45 2.93 -6.58 1.92
C LYS A 45 2.01 -5.35 1.89
N ILE A 46 2.52 -4.19 2.28
CA ILE A 46 1.79 -2.91 2.23
C ILE A 46 2.38 -2.07 1.11
N ALA A 47 1.53 -1.62 0.20
CA ALA A 47 1.84 -0.69 -0.88
C ALA A 47 1.17 0.66 -0.57
N ILE A 48 1.95 1.75 -0.52
CA ILE A 48 1.46 3.07 -0.18
C ILE A 48 1.66 4.00 -1.36
N PHE A 49 0.59 4.69 -1.75
CA PHE A 49 0.57 5.75 -2.75
C PHE A 49 0.32 7.10 -2.08
N VAL A 50 0.96 8.13 -2.60
CA VAL A 50 0.76 9.52 -2.20
C VAL A 50 0.12 10.26 -3.36
N ASP A 51 -1.19 10.42 -3.30
CA ASP A 51 -2.00 10.94 -4.39
C ASP A 51 -2.07 12.47 -4.37
N GLY A 52 -1.72 13.10 -5.49
CA GLY A 52 -1.91 14.53 -5.68
C GLY A 52 -3.39 14.87 -5.81
N ASP A 53 -3.89 15.80 -4.99
CA ASP A 53 -5.32 16.13 -4.91
C ASP A 53 -5.94 16.44 -6.27
N PHE A 54 -5.26 17.18 -7.12
CA PHE A 54 -5.74 17.54 -8.46
C PHE A 54 -5.78 16.36 -9.41
N TRP A 55 -4.68 15.57 -9.47
CA TRP A 55 -4.48 14.53 -10.47
C TRP A 55 -5.35 13.30 -10.27
N HIS A 56 -5.78 13.06 -9.03
CA HIS A 56 -6.64 11.96 -8.62
C HIS A 56 -8.05 12.41 -8.26
N ALA A 57 -8.43 13.64 -8.67
CA ALA A 57 -9.76 14.23 -8.56
C ALA A 57 -10.35 14.15 -7.13
N ARG A 58 -9.56 14.53 -6.10
CA ARG A 58 -10.00 14.50 -4.71
C ARG A 58 -11.37 15.16 -4.52
N GLY A 59 -12.33 14.41 -3.93
CA GLY A 59 -13.71 14.86 -3.72
C GLY A 59 -14.59 14.90 -4.97
N TYR A 60 -14.05 14.49 -6.13
CA TYR A 60 -14.76 14.49 -7.42
C TYR A 60 -14.56 13.18 -8.19
N GLN A 61 -14.23 12.08 -7.50
CA GLN A 61 -13.92 10.79 -8.16
C GLN A 61 -15.11 10.23 -8.95
N ASP A 62 -16.35 10.54 -8.56
CA ASP A 62 -17.57 10.15 -9.29
C ASP A 62 -17.82 11.03 -10.53
N ARG A 63 -17.28 12.26 -10.55
CA ARG A 63 -17.41 13.24 -11.62
C ARG A 63 -16.08 13.94 -11.89
N PRO A 64 -15.02 13.24 -12.28
CA PRO A 64 -13.68 13.80 -12.40
C PRO A 64 -13.66 14.99 -13.36
N GLY A 65 -13.07 16.10 -12.93
CA GLY A 65 -12.94 17.31 -13.74
C GLY A 65 -14.17 18.22 -13.79
N SER A 66 -15.26 17.88 -13.10
CA SER A 66 -16.48 18.71 -13.07
C SER A 66 -16.26 20.10 -12.45
N GLN A 67 -15.26 20.22 -11.56
CA GLN A 67 -14.88 21.48 -10.90
C GLN A 67 -14.04 22.41 -11.78
N ILE A 68 -13.62 21.97 -12.97
CA ILE A 68 -12.73 22.72 -13.84
C ILE A 68 -13.56 23.45 -14.89
N CYS A 69 -13.42 24.78 -14.96
CA CYS A 69 -14.16 25.62 -15.90
C CYS A 69 -13.49 25.74 -17.27
N THR A 70 -12.14 25.62 -17.34
CA THR A 70 -11.38 25.83 -18.56
C THR A 70 -10.95 24.46 -19.15
N ASN A 71 -11.21 24.26 -20.48
CA ASN A 71 -10.88 23.00 -21.15
C ASN A 71 -11.50 21.76 -20.47
N GLN A 72 -12.72 21.89 -19.99
CA GLN A 72 -13.40 20.91 -19.13
C GLN A 72 -13.42 19.51 -19.75
N SER A 73 -13.77 19.39 -21.05
CA SER A 73 -13.84 18.11 -21.74
C SER A 73 -12.52 17.33 -21.76
N TYR A 74 -11.41 18.04 -21.93
CA TYR A 74 -10.06 17.46 -21.88
C TYR A 74 -9.73 16.95 -20.47
N TRP A 75 -9.99 17.80 -19.45
CA TRP A 75 -9.68 17.46 -18.07
C TRP A 75 -10.56 16.33 -17.54
N GLN A 76 -11.85 16.31 -17.88
CA GLN A 76 -12.76 15.23 -17.52
C GLN A 76 -12.24 13.87 -18.01
N LYS A 77 -11.87 13.77 -19.30
CA LYS A 77 -11.31 12.54 -19.87
C LYS A 77 -10.01 12.14 -19.20
N LYS A 78 -9.11 13.10 -18.96
CA LYS A 78 -7.80 12.84 -18.37
C LYS A 78 -7.90 12.39 -16.92
N LEU A 79 -8.69 13.08 -16.09
CA LEU A 79 -8.86 12.74 -14.68
C LEU A 79 -9.68 11.45 -14.51
N ALA A 80 -10.71 11.22 -15.33
CA ALA A 80 -11.46 9.97 -15.33
C ALA A 80 -10.54 8.76 -15.61
N ARG A 81 -9.64 8.87 -16.59
CA ARG A 81 -8.67 7.83 -16.88
C ARG A 81 -7.68 7.59 -15.73
N ASN A 82 -7.30 8.64 -15.00
CA ASN A 82 -6.43 8.49 -13.83
C ASN A 82 -7.17 7.72 -12.72
N VAL A 83 -8.41 8.12 -12.40
CA VAL A 83 -9.24 7.44 -11.39
C VAL A 83 -9.47 5.97 -11.73
N GLU A 84 -9.76 5.66 -13.01
CA GLU A 84 -9.95 4.28 -13.46
C GLU A 84 -8.66 3.46 -13.30
N ARG A 85 -7.54 4.00 -13.76
CA ARG A 85 -6.24 3.35 -13.57
C ARG A 85 -5.91 3.11 -12.10
N ASP A 86 -6.27 4.02 -11.20
CA ASP A 86 -6.05 3.84 -9.76
C ASP A 86 -6.87 2.67 -9.21
N ARG A 87 -8.11 2.49 -9.67
CA ARG A 87 -8.95 1.34 -9.33
C ARG A 87 -8.33 0.03 -9.83
N GLU A 88 -7.97 -0.03 -11.11
CA GLU A 88 -7.31 -1.20 -11.70
C GLU A 88 -6.02 -1.58 -10.94
N VAL A 89 -5.20 -0.61 -10.57
CA VAL A 89 -3.98 -0.83 -9.78
C VAL A 89 -4.30 -1.38 -8.39
N ASN A 90 -5.32 -0.83 -7.72
CA ASN A 90 -5.74 -1.29 -6.40
C ASN A 90 -6.21 -2.76 -6.46
N ASP A 91 -7.06 -3.10 -7.45
CA ASP A 91 -7.59 -4.45 -7.62
C ASP A 91 -6.48 -5.45 -7.89
N GLN A 92 -5.58 -5.16 -8.83
CA GLN A 92 -4.44 -6.02 -9.16
C GLN A 92 -3.50 -6.25 -7.98
N LEU A 93 -3.20 -5.23 -7.18
CA LEU A 93 -2.36 -5.37 -6.00
C LEU A 93 -3.07 -6.16 -4.90
N THR A 94 -4.35 -5.94 -4.71
CA THR A 94 -5.17 -6.67 -3.72
C THR A 94 -5.26 -8.15 -4.08
N GLU A 95 -5.46 -8.51 -5.35
CA GLU A 95 -5.44 -9.89 -5.84
C GLU A 95 -4.10 -10.58 -5.59
N GLN A 96 -2.99 -9.82 -5.66
CA GLN A 96 -1.64 -10.31 -5.33
C GLN A 96 -1.37 -10.40 -3.82
N GLY A 97 -2.36 -10.08 -2.99
CA GLY A 97 -2.29 -10.13 -1.53
C GLY A 97 -1.54 -8.95 -0.91
N TRP A 98 -1.52 -7.79 -1.59
CA TRP A 98 -1.01 -6.54 -1.04
C TRP A 98 -2.14 -5.74 -0.38
N LEU A 99 -1.86 -5.15 0.77
CA LEU A 99 -2.69 -4.09 1.33
C LEU A 99 -2.31 -2.78 0.64
N VAL A 100 -3.27 -2.14 -0.01
CA VAL A 100 -3.07 -0.86 -0.69
C VAL A 100 -3.58 0.27 0.20
N LEU A 101 -2.72 1.22 0.49
CA LEU A 101 -3.05 2.44 1.22
C LEU A 101 -2.80 3.64 0.31
N ARG A 102 -3.75 4.57 0.29
CA ARG A 102 -3.66 5.81 -0.48
C ARG A 102 -3.87 7.00 0.44
N PHE A 103 -2.94 7.94 0.39
CA PHE A 103 -3.01 9.17 1.19
C PHE A 103 -2.92 10.38 0.29
N TRP A 104 -3.77 11.34 0.52
CA TRP A 104 -3.73 12.61 -0.18
C TRP A 104 -2.52 13.44 0.26
N GLU A 105 -1.89 14.12 -0.69
CA GLU A 105 -0.76 14.98 -0.40
C GLU A 105 -1.11 16.10 0.60
N SER A 106 -2.35 16.61 0.55
CA SER A 106 -2.83 17.62 1.47
C SER A 106 -3.04 17.08 2.87
N ASP A 107 -3.47 15.81 3.04
CA ASP A 107 -3.63 15.21 4.36
C ASP A 107 -2.27 14.98 5.02
N ILE A 108 -1.27 14.51 4.26
CA ILE A 108 0.10 14.38 4.76
C ILE A 108 0.68 15.73 5.20
N LYS A 109 0.38 16.82 4.46
CA LYS A 109 0.84 18.16 4.83
C LYS A 109 0.12 18.71 6.05
N LYS A 110 -1.16 18.37 6.23
CA LYS A 110 -2.03 18.89 7.29
C LYS A 110 -1.84 18.14 8.59
N ASP A 111 -1.79 16.81 8.54
CA ASP A 111 -1.75 15.94 9.72
C ASP A 111 -0.96 14.66 9.43
N LEU A 112 0.36 14.80 9.42
CA LEU A 112 1.27 13.69 9.21
C LEU A 112 1.15 12.61 10.31
N ASP A 113 0.85 13.02 11.54
CA ASP A 113 0.80 12.08 12.67
C ASP A 113 -0.41 11.14 12.57
N SER A 114 -1.56 11.63 12.13
CA SER A 114 -2.73 10.78 11.83
C SER A 114 -2.44 9.78 10.72
N VAL A 115 -1.82 10.21 9.62
CA VAL A 115 -1.40 9.31 8.52
C VAL A 115 -0.45 8.22 9.01
N LEU A 116 0.52 8.61 9.84
CA LEU A 116 1.47 7.66 10.43
C LEU A 116 0.80 6.69 11.39
N ALA A 117 -0.12 7.16 12.24
CA ALA A 117 -0.87 6.32 13.17
C ALA A 117 -1.67 5.25 12.41
N GLU A 118 -2.29 5.62 11.30
CA GLU A 118 -3.01 4.69 10.45
C GLU A 118 -2.08 3.62 9.87
N ILE A 119 -0.95 4.00 9.27
CA ILE A 119 0.03 3.04 8.73
C ILE A 119 0.55 2.10 9.83
N LEU A 120 0.87 2.64 11.00
CA LEU A 120 1.37 1.87 12.14
C LEU A 120 0.34 0.85 12.63
N SER A 121 -0.95 1.19 12.64
CA SER A 121 -2.03 0.28 13.04
C SER A 121 -2.06 -0.98 12.18
N TYR A 122 -1.89 -0.85 10.86
CA TYR A 122 -1.80 -1.99 9.95
C TYR A 122 -0.54 -2.83 10.17
N ILE A 123 0.61 -2.19 10.44
CA ILE A 123 1.86 -2.91 10.74
C ILE A 123 1.73 -3.74 12.01
N VAL A 124 1.11 -3.19 13.06
CA VAL A 124 0.87 -3.88 14.34
C VAL A 124 -0.09 -5.05 14.13
N THR A 125 -1.21 -4.84 13.45
CA THR A 125 -2.19 -5.89 13.14
C THR A 125 -1.55 -7.05 12.37
N PHE A 126 -0.72 -6.76 11.37
CA PHE A 126 0.03 -7.77 10.64
C PHE A 126 0.96 -8.56 11.56
N SER A 127 1.67 -7.88 12.46
CA SER A 127 2.61 -8.51 13.39
C SER A 127 1.91 -9.44 14.37
N ILE A 128 0.75 -9.06 14.89
CA ILE A 128 -0.09 -9.90 15.76
C ILE A 128 -0.59 -11.14 15.02
N SER A 129 -1.12 -10.97 13.81
CA SER A 129 -1.58 -12.10 12.97
C SER A 129 -0.47 -13.07 12.62
N PHE A 130 0.73 -12.57 12.37
CA PHE A 130 1.90 -13.40 12.10
C PHE A 130 2.35 -14.18 13.32
N LEU A 131 2.38 -13.55 14.51
CA LEU A 131 2.75 -14.21 15.78
C LEU A 131 1.75 -15.29 16.15
N SER A 132 0.44 -15.04 16.01
CA SER A 132 -0.59 -16.04 16.31
C SER A 132 -0.49 -17.27 15.40
N ARG A 133 -0.25 -17.08 14.11
CA ARG A 133 -0.01 -18.21 13.17
C ARG A 133 1.25 -19.00 13.52
N THR A 134 2.31 -18.32 13.93
CA THR A 134 3.57 -18.98 14.32
C THR A 134 3.42 -19.78 15.62
N LEU A 135 2.65 -19.28 16.58
CA LEU A 135 2.35 -19.98 17.84
C LEU A 135 1.48 -21.23 17.59
N VAL A 136 0.47 -21.14 16.75
CA VAL A 136 -0.36 -22.29 16.37
C VAL A 136 0.47 -23.39 15.69
N LEU A 137 1.35 -23.02 14.78
CA LEU A 137 2.24 -23.99 14.11
C LEU A 137 3.22 -24.62 15.10
N LYS A 138 3.81 -23.87 16.02
CA LYS A 138 4.71 -24.40 17.05
C LYS A 138 3.98 -25.36 17.98
N ASN A 139 2.77 -25.04 18.41
CA ASN A 139 1.97 -25.93 19.25
C ASN A 139 1.56 -27.20 18.51
N SER A 140 1.21 -27.13 17.23
CA SER A 140 0.92 -28.32 16.40
C SER A 140 2.13 -29.23 16.24
N PHE A 141 3.33 -28.67 16.05
CA PHE A 141 4.57 -29.44 16.01
C PHE A 141 4.90 -30.06 17.38
N SER A 142 4.71 -29.34 18.47
CA SER A 142 4.97 -29.87 19.84
C SER A 142 4.03 -31.01 20.18
N ILE A 143 2.76 -30.94 19.78
CA ILE A 143 1.77 -32.01 19.96
C ILE A 143 2.16 -33.28 19.11
N MET A 144 2.63 -33.10 17.88
CA MET A 144 3.08 -34.20 17.02
C MET A 144 4.27 -34.95 17.62
N TYR A 145 5.22 -34.25 18.23
CA TYR A 145 6.36 -34.91 18.91
C TYR A 145 5.95 -35.59 20.22
N ALA A 146 4.96 -35.07 20.93
CA ALA A 146 4.46 -35.63 22.19
C ALA A 146 3.59 -36.90 21.99
N THR A 147 2.93 -37.05 20.83
CA THR A 147 2.00 -38.14 20.52
C THR A 147 2.63 -39.29 19.72
N GLY A 148 3.94 -39.21 19.38
CA GLY A 148 4.67 -40.34 18.73
C GLY A 148 4.15 -40.72 17.34
N ILE A 149 3.40 -39.91 16.65
CA ILE A 149 2.88 -40.19 15.32
C ILE A 149 4.00 -40.04 14.28
N SER A 150 4.45 -41.18 13.73
CA SER A 150 5.41 -41.25 12.64
C SER A 150 4.94 -40.49 11.41
N LYS A 151 5.90 -39.86 10.70
CA LYS A 151 5.67 -39.19 9.43
C LYS A 151 4.89 -40.06 8.44
N PRO A 152 3.90 -39.56 7.72
CA PRO A 152 3.35 -40.23 6.57
C PRO A 152 4.45 -40.38 5.50
N ASN A 153 4.69 -41.58 5.08
CA ASN A 153 5.64 -41.99 4.03
C ASN A 153 5.09 -41.46 2.68
N ILE A 154 5.60 -40.30 2.22
CA ILE A 154 5.28 -39.82 0.86
C ILE A 154 6.12 -40.65 -0.09
N MET A 155 5.56 -41.76 -0.56
CA MET A 155 6.12 -42.50 -1.69
C MET A 155 6.08 -41.59 -2.94
N ALA A 156 7.28 -41.33 -3.46
CA ALA A 156 7.47 -40.78 -4.79
C ALA A 156 6.93 -41.78 -5.83
N ASN A 157 5.90 -41.39 -6.56
CA ASN A 157 5.56 -42.06 -7.81
C ASN A 157 6.38 -41.46 -8.95
N LYS A 158 7.07 -42.34 -9.63
CA LYS A 158 7.84 -42.12 -10.86
C LYS A 158 6.94 -41.62 -12.01
#